data_7827df4972a1128be41560607240856a
#
_entry.id   7827df4972a1128be41560607240856a
#
_cell.length_a   1.000
_cell.length_b   1.000
_cell.length_c   1.000
_cell.angle_alpha   90.00
_cell.angle_beta   90.00
_cell.angle_gamma   90.00
#
_symmetry.space_group_name_H-M   'P 1'
#
loop_
_entity.id
_entity.type
_entity.pdbx_description
1 polymer ?
#
loop_
_entity_poly.entity_id
_entity_poly.type
_entity_poly.pdbx_seq_one_letter_code
_entity_poly.pdbx_strand_id
1 'polypeptide(L)'
;EELASFCELINDNTPLEQKTKMNIIELEGNNIMNILARSVLEMYRFDPQADDTSRDNLMRQSIDLISKFPTIIAYAYNMLRHATYGRSLHIRHPREKLSIAENFLYMLKKDYTELDARTLDLLLVLQAEHGGGNNSTFTVRVVSSSRTDTYSAIAAGIGSLN
;
A
#
# COMPACT_ATOMS: atom_id res chain seq x y z
N GLU A 1 -13.92 20.42 -7.81
CA GLU A 1 -14.28 19.29 -8.72
C GLU A 1 -13.10 18.30 -8.86
N GLU A 2 -11.93 18.71 -9.33
CA GLU A 2 -10.77 17.81 -9.56
C GLU A 2 -10.36 17.03 -8.32
N LEU A 3 -10.25 17.68 -7.16
CA LEU A 3 -9.90 17.00 -5.91
C LEU A 3 -10.94 15.93 -5.52
N ALA A 4 -12.21 16.24 -5.68
CA ALA A 4 -13.29 15.29 -5.37
C ALA A 4 -13.21 14.07 -6.28
N SER A 5 -13.02 14.27 -7.59
CA SER A 5 -12.86 13.18 -8.55
C SER A 5 -11.61 12.33 -8.28
N PHE A 6 -10.51 12.96 -7.85
CA PHE A 6 -9.31 12.22 -7.46
C PHE A 6 -9.52 11.40 -6.19
N CYS A 7 -10.23 11.94 -5.18
CA CYS A 7 -10.58 11.18 -3.99
C CYS A 7 -11.50 9.99 -4.30
N GLU A 8 -12.46 10.16 -5.20
CA GLU A 8 -13.31 9.06 -5.69
C GLU A 8 -12.46 7.98 -6.37
N LEU A 9 -11.56 8.36 -7.27
CA LEU A 9 -10.65 7.43 -7.94
C LEU A 9 -9.79 6.62 -6.95
N ILE A 10 -9.26 7.25 -5.92
CA ILE A 10 -8.50 6.57 -4.87
C ILE A 10 -9.41 5.58 -4.11
N ASN A 11 -10.61 6.01 -3.74
CA ASN A 11 -11.55 5.16 -2.99
C ASN A 11 -11.99 3.94 -3.80
N ASP A 12 -12.27 4.11 -5.08
CA ASP A 12 -12.68 3.02 -5.98
C ASP A 12 -11.58 1.97 -6.16
N ASN A 13 -10.31 2.39 -6.11
CA ASN A 13 -9.15 1.50 -6.23
C ASN A 13 -8.66 0.92 -4.88
N THR A 14 -9.18 1.38 -3.75
CA THR A 14 -8.74 0.92 -2.41
C THR A 14 -9.03 -0.57 -2.13
N PRO A 15 -10.15 -1.16 -2.59
CA PRO A 15 -10.41 -2.58 -2.37
C PRO A 15 -9.41 -3.48 -3.12
N LEU A 16 -8.90 -4.50 -2.42
CA LEU A 16 -8.07 -5.52 -3.04
C LEU A 16 -8.92 -6.58 -3.75
N GLU A 17 -8.40 -7.09 -4.85
CA GLU A 17 -8.94 -8.29 -5.47
C GLU A 17 -8.85 -9.51 -4.54
N GLN A 18 -9.78 -10.45 -4.69
CA GLN A 18 -9.83 -11.63 -3.82
C GLN A 18 -8.52 -12.44 -3.82
N LYS A 19 -7.88 -12.58 -4.97
CA LYS A 19 -6.61 -13.30 -5.10
C LYS A 19 -5.47 -12.62 -4.34
N THR A 20 -5.36 -11.29 -4.47
CA THR A 20 -4.37 -10.49 -3.73
C THR A 20 -4.59 -10.59 -2.22
N LYS A 21 -5.85 -10.54 -1.76
CA LYS A 21 -6.20 -10.74 -0.34
C LYS A 21 -5.71 -12.09 0.17
N MET A 22 -6.01 -13.17 -0.55
CA MET A 22 -5.61 -14.52 -0.15
C MET A 22 -4.09 -14.65 -0.08
N ASN A 23 -3.37 -14.13 -1.06
CA ASN A 23 -1.91 -14.17 -1.06
C ASN A 23 -1.32 -13.44 0.16
N ILE A 24 -1.83 -12.25 0.50
CA ILE A 24 -1.35 -11.51 1.68
C ILE A 24 -1.60 -12.32 2.96
N ILE A 25 -2.77 -12.98 3.06
CA ILE A 25 -3.13 -13.81 4.22
C ILE A 25 -2.22 -15.04 4.33
N GLU A 26 -1.76 -15.59 3.21
CA GLU A 26 -0.88 -16.76 3.17
C GLU A 26 0.61 -16.43 3.31
N LEU A 27 0.99 -15.13 3.24
CA LEU A 27 2.38 -14.71 3.39
C LEU A 27 2.85 -14.92 4.84
N GLU A 28 3.75 -15.86 5.02
CA GLU A 28 4.43 -16.08 6.29
C GLU A 28 5.63 -15.15 6.47
N GLY A 29 5.91 -14.80 7.72
CA GLY A 29 7.06 -13.99 8.10
C GLY A 29 6.84 -13.20 9.38
N ASN A 30 7.91 -12.70 9.96
CA ASN A 30 7.89 -11.89 11.18
C ASN A 30 8.34 -10.43 10.95
N ASN A 31 8.64 -10.06 9.72
CA ASN A 31 9.05 -8.71 9.32
C ASN A 31 8.00 -8.10 8.39
N ILE A 32 7.33 -7.05 8.88
CA ILE A 32 6.23 -6.39 8.14
C ILE A 32 6.70 -5.74 6.83
N MET A 33 7.92 -5.18 6.80
CA MET A 33 8.46 -4.56 5.59
C MET A 33 8.75 -5.60 4.51
N ASN A 34 9.26 -6.77 4.90
CA ASN A 34 9.46 -7.89 3.98
C ASN A 34 8.12 -8.42 3.44
N ILE A 35 7.11 -8.56 4.30
CA ILE A 35 5.75 -8.96 3.87
C ILE A 35 5.20 -7.93 2.89
N LEU A 36 5.35 -6.63 3.17
CA LEU A 36 4.89 -5.56 2.29
C LEU A 36 5.58 -5.61 0.92
N ALA A 37 6.91 -5.76 0.88
CA ALA A 37 7.65 -5.85 -0.38
C ALA A 37 7.19 -7.05 -1.23
N ARG A 38 6.98 -8.21 -0.62
CA ARG A 38 6.45 -9.41 -1.31
C ARG A 38 5.01 -9.19 -1.79
N SER A 39 4.18 -8.53 -0.99
CA SER A 39 2.81 -8.21 -1.39
C SER A 39 2.77 -7.31 -2.62
N VAL A 40 3.68 -6.34 -2.70
CA VAL A 40 3.80 -5.45 -3.87
C VAL A 40 4.26 -6.24 -5.10
N LEU A 41 5.26 -7.12 -4.97
CA LEU A 41 5.72 -7.96 -6.08
C LEU A 41 4.62 -8.90 -6.60
N GLU A 42 3.77 -9.43 -5.73
CA GLU A 42 2.64 -10.27 -6.14
C GLU A 42 1.59 -9.50 -6.98
N MET A 43 1.49 -8.18 -6.83
CA MET A 43 0.57 -7.38 -7.65
C MET A 43 0.97 -7.40 -9.13
N TYR A 44 2.25 -7.56 -9.46
CA TYR A 44 2.73 -7.74 -10.83
C TYR A 44 1.96 -8.83 -11.57
N ARG A 45 1.73 -9.96 -10.91
CA ARG A 45 1.05 -11.13 -11.48
C ARG A 45 -0.40 -10.85 -11.92
N PHE A 46 -1.03 -9.87 -11.29
CA PHE A 46 -2.44 -9.55 -11.53
C PHE A 46 -2.64 -8.35 -12.45
N ASP A 47 -1.57 -7.64 -12.79
CA ASP A 47 -1.62 -6.52 -13.73
C ASP A 47 -1.26 -7.00 -15.15
N PRO A 48 -2.22 -7.08 -16.09
CA PRO A 48 -1.93 -7.51 -17.47
C PRO A 48 -1.02 -6.54 -18.22
N GLN A 49 -0.81 -5.33 -17.71
CA GLN A 49 0.06 -4.30 -18.27
C GLN A 49 1.29 -4.02 -17.38
N ALA A 50 1.71 -5.00 -16.57
CA ALA A 50 2.80 -4.83 -15.62
C ALA A 50 4.11 -4.33 -16.27
N ASP A 51 4.42 -4.80 -17.48
CA ASP A 51 5.64 -4.47 -18.22
C ASP A 51 5.51 -3.21 -19.11
N ASP A 52 4.32 -2.61 -19.19
CA ASP A 52 4.14 -1.36 -19.95
C ASP A 52 4.68 -0.17 -19.15
N THR A 53 5.83 0.36 -19.59
CA THR A 53 6.49 1.53 -19.00
C THR A 53 6.06 2.86 -19.61
N SER A 54 4.93 2.90 -20.33
CA SER A 54 4.36 4.16 -20.82
C SER A 54 3.98 5.07 -19.64
N ARG A 55 4.05 6.39 -19.87
CA ARG A 55 3.74 7.38 -18.83
C ARG A 55 2.34 7.19 -18.23
N ASP A 56 1.37 6.92 -19.08
CA ASP A 56 -0.02 6.77 -18.66
C ASP A 56 -0.22 5.52 -17.80
N ASN A 57 0.43 4.41 -18.18
CA ASN A 57 0.39 3.20 -17.39
C ASN A 57 1.15 3.32 -16.06
N LEU A 58 2.32 3.98 -16.07
CA LEU A 58 3.04 4.26 -14.81
C LEU A 58 2.20 5.12 -13.86
N MET A 59 1.45 6.10 -14.37
CA MET A 59 0.53 6.90 -13.57
C MET A 59 -0.60 6.04 -12.99
N ARG A 60 -1.22 5.19 -13.81
CA ARG A 60 -2.26 4.23 -13.38
C ARG A 60 -1.74 3.32 -12.28
N GLN A 61 -0.58 2.69 -12.48
CA GLN A 61 0.03 1.79 -11.49
C GLN A 61 0.38 2.52 -10.20
N SER A 62 0.85 3.76 -10.27
CA SER A 62 1.15 4.58 -9.10
C SER A 62 -0.09 4.88 -8.27
N ILE A 63 -1.19 5.28 -8.92
CA ILE A 63 -2.48 5.54 -8.26
C ILE A 63 -3.00 4.25 -7.63
N ASP A 64 -2.95 3.15 -8.34
CA ASP A 64 -3.39 1.84 -7.86
C ASP A 64 -2.60 1.40 -6.61
N LEU A 65 -1.28 1.53 -6.62
CA LEU A 65 -0.43 1.23 -5.46
C LEU A 65 -0.76 2.14 -4.27
N ILE A 66 -0.85 3.46 -4.46
CA ILE A 66 -1.19 4.42 -3.40
C ILE A 66 -2.53 4.05 -2.77
N SER A 67 -3.52 3.72 -3.58
CA SER A 67 -4.87 3.37 -3.12
C SER A 67 -4.89 2.07 -2.31
N LYS A 68 -4.10 1.06 -2.71
CA LYS A 68 -4.10 -0.28 -2.13
C LYS A 68 -3.17 -0.45 -0.92
N PHE A 69 -2.13 0.37 -0.80
CA PHE A 69 -1.14 0.27 0.28
C PHE A 69 -1.77 0.22 1.69
N PRO A 70 -2.72 1.09 2.05
CA PRO A 70 -3.35 1.05 3.37
C PRO A 70 -4.00 -0.30 3.67
N THR A 71 -4.67 -0.89 2.68
CA THR A 71 -5.33 -2.18 2.82
C THR A 71 -4.32 -3.32 2.93
N ILE A 72 -3.27 -3.31 2.11
CA ILE A 72 -2.18 -4.30 2.15
C ILE A 72 -1.51 -4.29 3.53
N ILE A 73 -1.13 -3.11 4.02
CA ILE A 73 -0.45 -2.96 5.32
C ILE A 73 -1.37 -3.43 6.46
N ALA A 74 -2.64 -3.04 6.44
CA ALA A 74 -3.59 -3.42 7.48
C ALA A 74 -3.80 -4.94 7.54
N TYR A 75 -3.91 -5.60 6.39
CA TYR A 75 -4.08 -7.04 6.31
C TYR A 75 -2.82 -7.77 6.75
N ALA A 76 -1.66 -7.39 6.22
CA ALA A 76 -0.36 -7.95 6.57
C ALA A 76 -0.09 -7.83 8.09
N TYR A 77 -0.39 -6.66 8.67
CA TYR A 77 -0.21 -6.43 10.10
C TYR A 77 -1.16 -7.29 10.97
N ASN A 78 -2.42 -7.39 10.58
CA ASN A 78 -3.38 -8.24 11.32
C ASN A 78 -3.00 -9.72 11.23
N MET A 79 -2.49 -10.19 10.08
CA MET A 79 -1.95 -11.53 9.92
C MET A 79 -0.72 -11.76 10.79
N LEU A 80 0.24 -10.84 10.77
CA LEU A 80 1.43 -10.90 11.61
C LEU A 80 1.07 -10.98 13.10
N ARG A 81 0.14 -10.15 13.55
CA ARG A 81 -0.35 -10.19 14.94
C ARG A 81 -1.03 -11.51 15.29
N HIS A 82 -1.80 -12.06 14.38
CA HIS A 82 -2.43 -13.37 14.57
C HIS A 82 -1.39 -14.46 14.70
N ALA A 83 -0.46 -14.53 13.76
CA ALA A 83 0.57 -15.57 13.72
C ALA A 83 1.57 -15.47 14.89
N THR A 84 2.01 -14.25 15.25
CA THR A 84 3.06 -14.05 16.26
C THR A 84 2.53 -14.03 17.68
N TYR A 85 1.37 -13.43 17.90
CA TYR A 85 0.85 -13.20 19.26
C TYR A 85 -0.43 -13.96 19.56
N GLY A 86 -0.89 -14.84 18.68
CA GLY A 86 -2.12 -15.61 18.86
C GLY A 86 -3.39 -14.74 19.00
N ARG A 87 -3.36 -13.51 18.47
CA ARG A 87 -4.52 -12.61 18.50
C ARG A 87 -5.58 -13.09 17.52
N SER A 88 -6.85 -12.85 17.84
CA SER A 88 -7.93 -13.14 16.90
C SER A 88 -7.71 -12.40 15.58
N LEU A 89 -7.84 -13.13 14.47
CA LEU A 89 -7.72 -12.53 13.14
C LEU A 89 -8.98 -11.74 12.80
N HIS A 90 -8.81 -10.46 12.56
CA HIS A 90 -9.87 -9.57 12.10
C HIS A 90 -9.49 -8.93 10.78
N ILE A 91 -10.09 -9.39 9.70
CA ILE A 91 -9.94 -8.79 8.37
C ILE A 91 -11.15 -7.89 8.10
N ARG A 92 -10.95 -6.58 8.05
CA ARG A 92 -11.98 -5.59 7.75
C ARG A 92 -11.75 -5.03 6.35
N HIS A 93 -12.81 -4.98 5.58
CA HIS A 93 -12.76 -4.38 4.25
C HIS A 93 -12.81 -2.85 4.35
N PRO A 94 -12.10 -2.14 3.46
CA PRO A 94 -12.22 -0.69 3.38
C PRO A 94 -13.68 -0.28 3.11
N ARG A 95 -14.06 0.88 3.59
CA ARG A 95 -15.39 1.46 3.40
C ARG A 95 -15.32 2.59 2.39
N GLU A 96 -16.28 2.61 1.48
CA GLU A 96 -16.55 3.79 0.67
C GLU A 96 -16.76 5.02 1.57
N LYS A 97 -16.44 6.19 1.10
CA LYS A 97 -16.61 7.48 1.81
C LYS A 97 -15.68 7.77 3.00
N LEU A 98 -14.84 6.84 3.41
CA LEU A 98 -13.78 7.12 4.37
C LEU A 98 -12.52 7.61 3.65
N SER A 99 -11.81 8.57 4.23
CA SER A 99 -10.49 8.97 3.75
C SER A 99 -9.47 7.82 3.88
N ILE A 100 -8.29 7.96 3.28
CA ILE A 100 -7.19 7.01 3.42
C ILE A 100 -6.86 6.77 4.90
N ALA A 101 -6.72 7.86 5.68
CA ALA A 101 -6.40 7.78 7.10
C ALA A 101 -7.49 7.08 7.91
N GLU A 102 -8.74 7.43 7.69
CA GLU A 102 -9.88 6.79 8.34
C GLU A 102 -10.00 5.32 8.00
N ASN A 103 -9.89 4.96 6.71
CA ASN A 103 -9.92 3.56 6.27
C ASN A 103 -8.80 2.75 6.90
N PHE A 104 -7.59 3.28 6.91
CA PHE A 104 -6.45 2.61 7.53
C PHE A 104 -6.69 2.34 9.02
N LEU A 105 -7.12 3.34 9.79
CA LEU A 105 -7.44 3.19 11.21
C LEU A 105 -8.59 2.21 11.43
N TYR A 106 -9.64 2.30 10.63
CA TYR A 106 -10.77 1.39 10.70
C TYR A 106 -10.35 -0.08 10.48
N MET A 107 -9.51 -0.33 9.50
CA MET A 107 -9.01 -1.68 9.20
C MET A 107 -8.07 -2.21 10.30
N LEU A 108 -7.25 -1.35 10.91
CA LEU A 108 -6.31 -1.75 11.96
C LEU A 108 -6.98 -1.98 13.30
N LYS A 109 -7.76 -1.01 13.81
CA LYS A 109 -8.25 -1.03 15.18
C LYS A 109 -9.77 -0.90 15.33
N LYS A 110 -10.50 -0.60 14.27
CA LYS A 110 -11.95 -0.36 14.24
C LYS A 110 -12.39 0.90 14.96
N ASP A 111 -12.06 1.01 16.25
CA ASP A 111 -12.46 2.14 17.09
C ASP A 111 -11.34 3.19 17.09
N TYR A 112 -11.62 4.34 16.49
CA TYR A 112 -10.74 5.50 16.41
C TYR A 112 -11.57 6.77 16.59
N THR A 113 -10.92 7.82 17.06
CA THR A 113 -11.53 9.15 17.21
C THR A 113 -11.29 10.00 15.96
N GLU A 114 -12.07 11.07 15.80
CA GLU A 114 -11.81 12.07 14.76
C GLU A 114 -10.40 12.66 14.89
N LEU A 115 -9.92 12.87 16.11
CA LEU A 115 -8.57 13.36 16.35
C LEU A 115 -7.51 12.36 15.85
N ASP A 116 -7.70 11.06 16.08
CA ASP A 116 -6.79 10.02 15.54
C ASP A 116 -6.71 10.10 14.02
N ALA A 117 -7.86 10.23 13.34
CA ALA A 117 -7.92 10.30 11.89
C ALA A 117 -7.23 11.55 11.35
N ARG A 118 -7.53 12.71 11.90
CA ARG A 118 -6.90 13.99 11.52
C ARG A 118 -5.39 13.99 11.79
N THR A 119 -4.96 13.41 12.91
CA THR A 119 -3.54 13.30 13.24
C THR A 119 -2.81 12.41 12.23
N LEU A 120 -3.39 11.25 11.90
CA LEU A 120 -2.78 10.35 10.91
C LEU A 120 -2.76 10.99 9.52
N ASP A 121 -3.83 11.65 9.10
CA ASP A 121 -3.90 12.36 7.84
C ASP A 121 -2.80 13.41 7.71
N LEU A 122 -2.61 14.23 8.73
CA LEU A 122 -1.53 15.23 8.79
C LEU A 122 -0.14 14.55 8.73
N LEU A 123 0.06 13.43 9.43
CA LEU A 123 1.31 12.68 9.38
C LEU A 123 1.59 12.14 8.00
N LEU A 124 0.59 11.62 7.29
CA LEU A 124 0.73 11.15 5.91
C LEU A 124 1.13 12.29 4.96
N VAL A 125 0.56 13.48 5.12
CA VAL A 125 0.95 14.67 4.35
C VAL A 125 2.41 15.05 4.63
N LEU A 126 2.83 15.11 5.90
CA LEU A 126 4.19 15.47 6.29
C LEU A 126 5.24 14.44 5.83
N GLN A 127 4.85 13.18 5.71
CA GLN A 127 5.72 12.07 5.30
C GLN A 127 5.69 11.79 3.79
N ALA A 128 4.88 12.51 3.01
CA ALA A 128 4.72 12.26 1.59
C ALA A 128 6.00 12.55 0.76
N GLU A 129 6.91 13.36 1.28
CA GLU A 129 8.17 13.72 0.62
C GLU A 129 9.34 13.67 1.61
N HIS A 130 10.40 12.96 1.26
CA HIS A 130 11.63 12.84 2.04
C HIS A 130 12.87 13.32 1.29
N GLY A 131 12.71 13.92 0.14
CA GLY A 131 13.79 14.39 -0.71
C GLY A 131 14.48 13.29 -1.53
N GLY A 132 15.18 13.70 -2.55
CA GLY A 132 15.84 12.81 -3.52
C GLY A 132 17.00 11.99 -2.96
N GLY A 133 17.51 12.34 -1.77
CA GLY A 133 18.59 11.62 -1.07
C GLY A 133 18.11 10.51 -0.13
N ASN A 134 16.79 10.34 0.03
CA ASN A 134 16.26 9.22 0.79
C ASN A 134 16.58 7.88 0.12
N ASN A 135 16.92 6.85 0.91
CA ASN A 135 17.30 5.53 0.41
C ASN A 135 16.27 4.95 -0.55
N SER A 136 14.98 5.04 -0.24
CA SER A 136 13.93 4.49 -1.09
C SER A 136 13.83 5.24 -2.41
N THR A 137 13.83 6.57 -2.39
CA THR A 137 13.79 7.41 -3.59
C THR A 137 15.00 7.14 -4.49
N PHE A 138 16.20 7.08 -3.89
CA PHE A 138 17.42 6.76 -4.62
C PHE A 138 17.37 5.37 -5.24
N THR A 139 16.99 4.36 -4.45
CA THR A 139 16.89 2.97 -4.91
C THR A 139 15.88 2.82 -6.04
N VAL A 140 14.68 3.38 -5.90
CA VAL A 140 13.66 3.34 -6.96
C VAL A 140 14.19 3.97 -8.24
N ARG A 141 14.86 5.12 -8.17
CA ARG A 141 15.45 5.78 -9.35
C ARG A 141 16.52 4.92 -10.03
N VAL A 142 17.41 4.31 -9.25
CA VAL A 142 18.46 3.43 -9.78
C VAL A 142 17.85 2.22 -10.47
N VAL A 143 16.94 1.52 -9.79
CA VAL A 143 16.29 0.32 -10.31
C VAL A 143 15.45 0.64 -11.56
N SER A 144 14.66 1.72 -11.52
CA SER A 144 13.84 2.15 -12.67
C SER A 144 14.67 2.59 -13.89
N SER A 145 15.94 2.95 -13.70
CA SER A 145 16.82 3.34 -14.82
C SER A 145 17.06 2.20 -15.81
N SER A 146 16.92 0.95 -15.37
CA SER A 146 16.97 -0.25 -16.21
C SER A 146 15.67 -0.55 -16.96
N ARG A 147 14.63 0.27 -16.80
CA ARG A 147 13.28 0.07 -17.34
C ARG A 147 12.61 -1.21 -16.83
N THR A 148 12.84 -1.55 -15.56
CA THR A 148 12.09 -2.62 -14.89
C THR A 148 10.64 -2.18 -14.65
N ASP A 149 9.78 -3.14 -14.32
CA ASP A 149 8.40 -2.88 -13.95
C ASP A 149 8.26 -2.07 -12.65
N THR A 150 7.12 -1.42 -12.47
CA THR A 150 6.83 -0.57 -11.31
C THR A 150 6.86 -1.34 -10.00
N TYR A 151 6.35 -2.57 -9.98
CA TYR A 151 6.25 -3.37 -8.75
C TYR A 151 7.62 -3.78 -8.22
N SER A 152 8.52 -4.20 -9.11
CA SER A 152 9.91 -4.51 -8.77
C SER A 152 10.65 -3.27 -8.24
N ALA A 153 10.47 -2.11 -8.87
CA ALA A 153 11.10 -0.87 -8.44
C ALA A 153 10.62 -0.43 -7.05
N ILE A 154 9.31 -0.48 -6.80
CA ILE A 154 8.72 -0.11 -5.50
C ILE A 154 9.10 -1.13 -4.42
N ALA A 155 9.09 -2.43 -4.72
CA ALA A 155 9.52 -3.45 -3.77
C ALA A 155 11.00 -3.28 -3.36
N ALA A 156 11.88 -2.92 -4.30
CA ALA A 156 13.27 -2.58 -4.01
C ALA A 156 13.36 -1.33 -3.11
N GLY A 157 12.55 -0.30 -3.36
CA GLY A 157 12.45 0.88 -2.50
C GLY A 157 12.04 0.54 -1.07
N ILE A 158 11.04 -0.33 -0.89
CA ILE A 158 10.59 -0.81 0.43
C ILE A 158 11.75 -1.58 1.10
N GLY A 159 12.41 -2.48 0.39
CA GLY A 159 13.55 -3.24 0.90
C GLY A 159 14.72 -2.37 1.35
N SER A 160 14.89 -1.19 0.76
CA SER A 160 15.96 -0.26 1.12
C SER A 160 15.75 0.45 2.47
N LEU A 161 14.56 0.34 3.04
CA LEU A 161 14.16 0.92 4.33
C LEU A 161 14.06 -0.13 5.45
N ASN A 162 14.39 -1.38 5.16
CA ASN A 162 14.28 -2.51 6.09
C ASN A 162 15.53 -2.66 6.96
#